data_69511af3c225c52dc20dd85d8edea8de
#
_entry.id   69511af3c225c52dc20dd85d8edea8de
#
_cell.length_a   1.000
_cell.length_b   1.000
_cell.length_c   1.000
_cell.angle_alpha   90.00
_cell.angle_beta   90.00
_cell.angle_gamma   90.00
#
_symmetry.space_group_name_H-M   'P 1'
#
loop_
_entity.id
_entity.type
_entity.pdbx_description
1 polymer ?
#
loop_
_entity_poly.entity_id
_entity_poly.type
_entity_poly.pdbx_seq_one_letter_code
_entity_poly.pdbx_strand_id
1 'polypeptide(L)'
;RLKHDKWTKQNFSTRVSRNFMANKNFAFMSSYKTSFTAFGVVILIMLGSFFVRGLSKGIDFTGGRNYVVVLEKQTEPEQVKEALVPLFKGATVNALALGTDGKTIRISTNYKIESNNPAIDNEVEDILYKGLHGAGLVTQESVEAFKNPDVRAGGSIISSTKVGPAVAKDITHGAIISVLFALAAIFVYILVRFRNVAFSVGSTVALAVDATIVIGFFSLLWDVVPFSLEIDQTFIGAILTVIGYSINDK
;
A
#
# COMPACT_ATOMS: atom_id res chain seq x y z
N ARG A 1 9.85 7.68 -57.04
CA ARG A 1 8.66 6.82 -57.03
C ARG A 1 8.96 5.63 -56.14
N LEU A 2 8.71 5.73 -54.85
CA LEU A 2 8.68 4.61 -53.92
C LEU A 2 7.43 3.78 -54.24
N LYS A 3 7.65 2.53 -54.61
CA LYS A 3 6.59 1.59 -54.98
C LYS A 3 5.65 1.40 -53.77
N HIS A 4 4.46 1.98 -53.87
CA HIS A 4 3.36 1.90 -52.88
C HIS A 4 2.85 0.47 -52.67
N ASP A 5 3.22 -0.48 -53.55
CA ASP A 5 2.69 -1.85 -53.57
C ASP A 5 3.34 -2.82 -52.57
N LYS A 6 4.44 -2.47 -51.90
CA LYS A 6 5.06 -3.36 -50.92
C LYS A 6 4.46 -3.29 -49.52
N TRP A 7 3.77 -2.18 -49.21
CA TRP A 7 3.18 -1.97 -47.84
C TRP A 7 1.84 -2.67 -47.67
N THR A 8 1.11 -2.95 -48.75
CA THR A 8 -0.20 -3.61 -48.70
C THR A 8 -0.13 -5.13 -48.49
N LYS A 9 1.09 -5.71 -48.50
CA LYS A 9 1.30 -7.17 -48.33
C LYS A 9 1.98 -7.53 -46.99
N GLN A 10 2.14 -6.60 -46.09
CA GLN A 10 2.68 -6.93 -44.76
C GLN A 10 1.55 -7.57 -43.92
N ASN A 11 1.60 -8.87 -43.81
CA ASN A 11 0.69 -9.64 -43.02
C ASN A 11 1.17 -9.65 -41.56
N PHE A 12 0.66 -8.72 -40.72
CA PHE A 12 1.00 -8.60 -39.30
C PHE A 12 0.36 -9.69 -38.42
N SER A 13 -0.36 -10.65 -39.03
CA SER A 13 -0.99 -11.75 -38.31
C SER A 13 -0.14 -13.02 -38.41
N THR A 14 0.18 -13.60 -37.26
CA THR A 14 0.77 -14.94 -37.17
C THR A 14 -0.33 -16.00 -37.42
N ARG A 15 0.08 -17.24 -37.71
CA ARG A 15 -0.85 -18.35 -37.95
C ARG A 15 -1.77 -18.58 -36.72
N VAL A 16 -1.32 -18.25 -35.52
CA VAL A 16 -2.06 -18.34 -34.26
C VAL A 16 -2.99 -17.14 -34.07
N SER A 17 -2.53 -15.92 -34.38
CA SER A 17 -3.34 -14.71 -34.15
C SER A 17 -4.45 -14.53 -35.21
N ARG A 18 -4.31 -15.09 -36.41
CA ARG A 18 -5.27 -14.94 -37.50
C ARG A 18 -6.66 -15.46 -37.16
N ASN A 19 -6.77 -16.53 -36.36
CA ASN A 19 -8.04 -17.19 -36.04
C ASN A 19 -8.38 -17.11 -34.53
N PHE A 20 -7.54 -16.46 -33.70
CA PHE A 20 -7.72 -16.49 -32.26
C PHE A 20 -9.04 -15.85 -31.78
N MET A 21 -9.58 -14.88 -32.54
CA MET A 21 -10.86 -14.24 -32.25
C MET A 21 -11.82 -14.13 -33.44
N ALA A 22 -11.48 -14.68 -34.61
CA ALA A 22 -12.25 -14.48 -35.86
C ALA A 22 -13.71 -14.99 -35.80
N ASN A 23 -14.01 -15.98 -34.95
CA ASN A 23 -15.34 -16.60 -34.84
C ASN A 23 -15.98 -16.48 -33.46
N LYS A 24 -15.44 -15.63 -32.56
CA LYS A 24 -16.03 -15.42 -31.22
C LYS A 24 -16.81 -14.09 -31.18
N ASN A 25 -18.10 -14.18 -31.41
CA ASN A 25 -19.02 -13.08 -31.13
C ASN A 25 -19.30 -13.02 -29.64
N PHE A 26 -18.59 -12.17 -28.93
CA PHE A 26 -18.89 -11.89 -27.52
C PHE A 26 -20.08 -10.94 -27.46
N ALA A 27 -21.22 -11.45 -27.04
CA ALA A 27 -22.43 -10.65 -26.84
C ALA A 27 -22.35 -9.88 -25.50
N PHE A 28 -21.43 -8.91 -25.42
CA PHE A 28 -21.18 -8.11 -24.20
C PHE A 28 -22.48 -7.46 -23.67
N MET A 29 -23.32 -6.96 -24.57
CA MET A 29 -24.55 -6.27 -24.18
C MET A 29 -25.66 -7.22 -23.69
N SER A 30 -25.62 -8.50 -24.02
CA SER A 30 -26.62 -9.47 -23.49
C SER A 30 -26.28 -9.90 -22.05
N SER A 31 -25.02 -9.80 -21.65
CA SER A 31 -24.53 -10.24 -20.33
C SER A 31 -24.41 -9.11 -19.30
N TYR A 32 -24.94 -7.90 -19.60
CA TYR A 32 -24.76 -6.74 -18.70
C TYR A 32 -25.29 -7.00 -17.29
N LYS A 33 -26.45 -7.68 -17.14
CA LYS A 33 -27.02 -8.01 -15.82
C LYS A 33 -26.07 -8.88 -15.00
N THR A 34 -25.49 -9.91 -15.63
CA THR A 34 -24.53 -10.80 -14.97
C THR A 34 -23.26 -10.04 -14.57
N SER A 35 -22.74 -9.17 -15.45
CA SER A 35 -21.58 -8.35 -15.17
C SER A 35 -21.80 -7.38 -14.02
N PHE A 36 -22.95 -6.67 -14.00
CA PHE A 36 -23.32 -5.78 -12.90
C PHE A 36 -23.51 -6.52 -11.59
N THR A 37 -24.14 -7.70 -11.62
CA THR A 37 -24.31 -8.52 -10.41
C THR A 37 -22.98 -9.01 -9.89
N ALA A 38 -22.10 -9.54 -10.76
CA ALA A 38 -20.77 -10.01 -10.37
C ALA A 38 -19.94 -8.87 -9.78
N PHE A 39 -19.94 -7.70 -10.42
CA PHE A 39 -19.25 -6.50 -9.94
C PHE A 39 -19.80 -6.02 -8.59
N GLY A 40 -21.12 -6.00 -8.43
CA GLY A 40 -21.78 -5.66 -7.17
C GLY A 40 -21.40 -6.62 -6.03
N VAL A 41 -21.32 -7.92 -6.29
CA VAL A 41 -20.87 -8.92 -5.32
C VAL A 41 -19.42 -8.66 -4.91
N VAL A 42 -18.53 -8.37 -5.87
CA VAL A 42 -17.12 -8.05 -5.57
C VAL A 42 -17.02 -6.82 -4.66
N ILE A 43 -17.75 -5.75 -4.96
CA ILE A 43 -17.79 -4.54 -4.12
C ILE A 43 -18.29 -4.88 -2.71
N LEU A 44 -19.36 -5.67 -2.58
CA LEU A 44 -19.89 -6.08 -1.28
C LEU A 44 -18.89 -6.91 -0.47
N ILE A 45 -18.13 -7.81 -1.12
CA ILE A 45 -17.07 -8.56 -0.47
C ILE A 45 -15.96 -7.63 0.01
N MET A 46 -15.54 -6.67 -0.80
CA MET A 46 -14.51 -5.68 -0.45
C MET A 46 -14.94 -4.77 0.70
N LEU A 47 -16.18 -4.27 0.67
CA LEU A 47 -16.75 -3.50 1.77
C LEU A 47 -16.90 -4.36 3.03
N GLY A 48 -17.37 -5.60 2.91
CA GLY A 48 -17.45 -6.53 4.02
C GLY A 48 -16.07 -6.78 4.66
N SER A 49 -15.04 -6.99 3.85
CA SER A 49 -13.66 -7.13 4.32
C SER A 49 -13.21 -5.89 5.09
N PHE A 50 -13.47 -4.70 4.55
CA PHE A 50 -13.12 -3.44 5.20
C PHE A 50 -13.75 -3.28 6.60
N PHE A 51 -15.01 -3.66 6.77
CA PHE A 51 -15.69 -3.56 8.07
C PHE A 51 -15.31 -4.67 9.04
N VAL A 52 -14.98 -5.87 8.55
CA VAL A 52 -14.64 -7.04 9.41
C VAL A 52 -13.16 -7.08 9.74
N ARG A 53 -12.28 -6.91 8.75
CA ARG A 53 -10.82 -7.05 8.89
C ARG A 53 -10.11 -5.70 9.07
N GLY A 54 -10.74 -4.60 8.64
CA GLY A 54 -10.14 -3.28 8.66
C GLY A 54 -9.02 -3.13 7.63
N LEU A 55 -8.08 -2.24 7.93
CA LEU A 55 -6.91 -1.92 7.13
C LEU A 55 -5.65 -2.05 7.97
N SER A 56 -4.57 -2.54 7.39
CA SER A 56 -3.25 -2.48 8.01
C SER A 56 -2.72 -1.05 7.94
N LYS A 57 -2.75 -0.36 9.07
CA LYS A 57 -2.36 1.06 9.16
C LYS A 57 -0.89 1.18 9.52
N GLY A 58 -0.14 1.91 8.69
CA GLY A 58 1.22 2.32 8.99
C GLY A 58 1.31 3.35 10.13
N ILE A 59 2.52 3.68 10.54
CA ILE A 59 2.77 4.63 11.64
C ILE A 59 2.27 6.04 11.32
N ASP A 60 2.09 6.41 10.06
CA ASP A 60 1.55 7.70 9.65
C ASP A 60 0.12 7.91 10.13
N PHE A 61 -0.64 6.83 10.32
CA PHE A 61 -2.03 6.87 10.77
C PHE A 61 -2.24 6.43 12.22
N THR A 62 -1.30 5.66 12.78
CA THR A 62 -1.42 5.14 14.16
C THR A 62 -0.49 5.85 15.14
N GLY A 63 0.52 6.52 14.64
CA GLY A 63 1.69 6.91 15.41
C GLY A 63 2.60 5.71 15.66
N GLY A 64 3.88 5.94 15.77
CA GLY A 64 4.85 4.87 15.98
C GLY A 64 6.27 5.26 15.60
N ARG A 65 7.15 4.27 15.67
CA ARG A 65 8.52 4.34 15.19
C ARG A 65 8.75 3.27 14.15
N ASN A 66 9.40 3.65 13.06
CA ASN A 66 9.90 2.73 12.04
C ASN A 66 11.41 2.72 12.09
N TYR A 67 11.97 1.53 12.13
CA TYR A 67 13.39 1.29 11.98
C TYR A 67 13.59 0.42 10.74
N VAL A 68 14.43 0.88 9.83
CA VAL A 68 14.87 0.06 8.70
C VAL A 68 16.21 -0.55 9.09
N VAL A 69 16.22 -1.87 9.20
CA VAL A 69 17.38 -2.64 9.65
C VAL A 69 17.85 -3.52 8.50
N VAL A 70 19.15 -3.52 8.23
CA VAL A 70 19.78 -4.53 7.39
C VAL A 70 20.22 -5.66 8.30
N LEU A 71 19.89 -6.89 7.93
CA LEU A 71 20.26 -8.11 8.65
C LEU A 71 21.48 -8.77 7.98
N GLU A 72 22.20 -9.59 8.74
CA GLU A 72 23.33 -10.35 8.22
C GLU A 72 22.89 -11.38 7.18
N LYS A 73 21.76 -12.06 7.44
CA LYS A 73 21.21 -13.14 6.61
C LYS A 73 19.84 -12.78 6.07
N GLN A 74 19.46 -13.42 4.98
CA GLN A 74 18.07 -13.40 4.52
C GLN A 74 17.17 -13.99 5.61
N THR A 75 16.12 -13.24 5.96
CA THR A 75 15.26 -13.58 7.09
C THR A 75 13.81 -13.26 6.72
N GLU A 76 12.91 -14.14 7.10
CA GLU A 76 11.48 -13.86 6.96
C GLU A 76 11.03 -12.86 8.02
N PRO A 77 10.15 -11.89 7.69
CA PRO A 77 9.65 -10.89 8.63
C PRO A 77 9.04 -11.49 9.91
N GLU A 78 8.40 -12.65 9.81
CA GLU A 78 7.78 -13.30 10.95
C GLU A 78 8.81 -13.76 12.00
N GLN A 79 9.98 -14.22 11.60
CA GLN A 79 11.07 -14.58 12.52
C GLN A 79 11.57 -13.35 13.30
N VAL A 80 11.65 -12.19 12.63
CA VAL A 80 12.02 -10.93 13.28
C VAL A 80 10.95 -10.52 14.29
N LYS A 81 9.70 -10.66 13.95
CA LYS A 81 8.56 -10.34 14.81
C LYS A 81 8.51 -11.26 16.03
N GLU A 82 8.69 -12.57 15.86
CA GLU A 82 8.75 -13.54 16.97
C GLU A 82 9.88 -13.24 17.94
N ALA A 83 11.04 -12.80 17.45
CA ALA A 83 12.18 -12.42 18.28
C ALA A 83 11.94 -11.14 19.09
N LEU A 84 11.15 -10.21 18.57
CA LEU A 84 10.97 -8.88 19.15
C LEU A 84 9.73 -8.75 20.04
N VAL A 85 8.61 -9.38 19.68
CA VAL A 85 7.32 -9.26 20.40
C VAL A 85 7.44 -9.47 21.92
N PRO A 86 8.18 -10.47 22.42
CA PRO A 86 8.30 -10.70 23.86
C PRO A 86 9.00 -9.55 24.60
N LEU A 87 9.90 -8.83 23.92
CA LEU A 87 10.72 -7.77 24.49
C LEU A 87 9.97 -6.42 24.58
N PHE A 88 8.99 -6.20 23.71
CA PHE A 88 8.23 -4.96 23.64
C PHE A 88 7.03 -4.89 24.60
N LYS A 89 6.90 -5.83 25.53
CA LYS A 89 5.93 -5.80 26.67
C LYS A 89 4.50 -5.43 26.25
N GLY A 90 3.99 -6.05 25.20
CA GLY A 90 2.62 -5.86 24.72
C GLY A 90 2.41 -4.68 23.76
N ALA A 91 3.46 -3.92 23.40
CA ALA A 91 3.37 -2.99 22.28
C ALA A 91 3.28 -3.75 20.95
N THR A 92 2.64 -3.13 19.97
CA THR A 92 2.57 -3.69 18.61
C THR A 92 3.95 -3.67 17.97
N VAL A 93 4.35 -4.80 17.40
CA VAL A 93 5.56 -4.94 16.59
C VAL A 93 5.17 -5.54 15.25
N ASN A 94 5.44 -4.82 14.18
CA ASN A 94 5.31 -5.30 12.81
C ASN A 94 6.69 -5.35 12.16
N ALA A 95 6.95 -6.41 11.40
CA ALA A 95 8.14 -6.55 10.60
C ALA A 95 7.75 -6.71 9.13
N LEU A 96 8.53 -6.10 8.24
CA LEU A 96 8.24 -6.04 6.83
C LEU A 96 9.50 -6.09 6.01
N ALA A 97 9.59 -7.03 5.07
CA ALA A 97 10.69 -7.06 4.12
C ALA A 97 10.63 -5.87 3.17
N LEU A 98 11.77 -5.19 3.00
CA LEU A 98 11.97 -4.13 2.02
C LEU A 98 12.92 -4.64 0.93
N GLY A 99 12.51 -4.46 -0.32
CA GLY A 99 13.29 -4.94 -1.46
C GLY A 99 13.17 -6.45 -1.68
N THR A 100 14.04 -6.96 -2.53
CA THR A 100 14.05 -8.38 -2.96
C THR A 100 15.21 -9.16 -2.39
N ASP A 101 16.07 -8.53 -1.59
CA ASP A 101 17.27 -9.13 -1.01
C ASP A 101 16.98 -9.99 0.24
N GLY A 102 15.80 -9.83 0.84
CA GLY A 102 15.38 -10.52 2.07
C GLY A 102 16.24 -10.19 3.30
N LYS A 103 17.12 -9.18 3.19
CA LYS A 103 18.00 -8.74 4.28
C LYS A 103 17.55 -7.44 4.90
N THR A 104 16.83 -6.62 4.16
CA THR A 104 16.37 -5.32 4.63
C THR A 104 14.96 -5.46 5.17
N ILE A 105 14.78 -5.16 6.46
CA ILE A 105 13.48 -5.28 7.14
C ILE A 105 13.12 -3.95 7.79
N ARG A 106 11.90 -3.50 7.55
CA ARG A 106 11.28 -2.41 8.32
C ARG A 106 10.61 -3.00 9.55
N ILE A 107 10.97 -2.48 10.70
CA ILE A 107 10.38 -2.84 11.99
C ILE A 107 9.61 -1.62 12.50
N SER A 108 8.31 -1.79 12.71
CA SER A 108 7.40 -0.76 13.19
C SER A 108 6.92 -1.08 14.59
N THR A 109 6.94 -0.09 15.50
CA THR A 109 6.43 -0.28 16.86
C THR A 109 5.77 0.98 17.40
N ASN A 110 4.75 0.81 18.24
CA ASN A 110 4.10 1.89 18.97
C ASN A 110 4.57 1.99 20.44
N TYR A 111 5.69 1.36 20.79
CA TYR A 111 6.20 1.30 22.15
C TYR A 111 6.41 2.71 22.73
N LYS A 112 5.73 3.00 23.86
CA LYS A 112 5.78 4.28 24.59
C LYS A 112 5.71 5.53 23.68
N ILE A 113 4.91 5.49 22.60
CA ILE A 113 4.87 6.56 21.59
C ILE A 113 4.29 7.87 22.14
N GLU A 114 3.49 7.82 23.19
CA GLU A 114 2.90 9.00 23.84
C GLU A 114 3.93 9.85 24.59
N SER A 115 5.07 9.27 24.93
CA SER A 115 6.13 9.97 25.64
C SER A 115 7.12 10.62 24.68
N ASN A 116 7.37 11.91 24.86
CA ASN A 116 8.34 12.70 24.08
C ASN A 116 9.78 12.63 24.62
N ASN A 117 10.09 11.68 25.51
CA ASN A 117 11.43 11.55 26.05
C ASN A 117 12.39 10.92 25.02
N PRO A 118 13.49 11.61 24.61
CA PRO A 118 14.48 11.07 23.69
C PRO A 118 15.16 9.78 24.18
N ALA A 119 15.21 9.56 25.50
CA ALA A 119 15.77 8.33 26.06
C ALA A 119 15.02 7.07 25.63
N ILE A 120 13.74 7.19 25.27
CA ILE A 120 12.94 6.06 24.80
C ILE A 120 13.39 5.60 23.42
N ASP A 121 13.85 6.49 22.56
CA ASP A 121 14.34 6.14 21.25
C ASP A 121 15.59 5.25 21.39
N ASN A 122 16.51 5.58 22.31
CA ASN A 122 17.63 4.72 22.68
C ASN A 122 17.19 3.39 23.31
N GLU A 123 16.18 3.42 24.20
CA GLU A 123 15.62 2.20 24.80
C GLU A 123 15.08 1.24 23.73
N VAL A 124 14.38 1.77 22.74
CA VAL A 124 13.84 0.96 21.62
C VAL A 124 14.97 0.36 20.78
N GLU A 125 15.99 1.14 20.45
CA GLU A 125 17.16 0.66 19.70
C GLU A 125 17.92 -0.42 20.46
N ASP A 126 18.05 -0.29 21.77
CA ASP A 126 18.66 -1.30 22.64
C ASP A 126 17.83 -2.60 22.69
N ILE A 127 16.48 -2.47 22.71
CA ILE A 127 15.57 -3.63 22.64
C ILE A 127 15.70 -4.32 21.27
N LEU A 128 15.73 -3.55 20.18
CA LEU A 128 15.93 -4.09 18.84
C LEU A 128 17.24 -4.84 18.74
N TYR A 129 18.34 -4.25 19.22
CA TYR A 129 19.63 -4.91 19.22
C TYR A 129 19.60 -6.23 20.01
N LYS A 130 19.10 -6.20 21.25
CA LYS A 130 19.02 -7.40 22.09
C LYS A 130 18.19 -8.52 21.46
N GLY A 131 17.05 -8.17 20.87
CA GLY A 131 16.18 -9.15 20.21
C GLY A 131 16.82 -9.75 18.96
N LEU A 132 17.33 -8.91 18.08
CA LEU A 132 17.92 -9.36 16.81
C LEU A 132 19.24 -10.08 17.01
N HIS A 133 20.10 -9.62 17.92
CA HIS A 133 21.35 -10.27 18.28
C HIS A 133 21.11 -11.61 18.99
N GLY A 134 20.12 -11.65 19.92
CA GLY A 134 19.74 -12.89 20.60
C GLY A 134 19.17 -13.96 19.68
N ALA A 135 18.55 -13.55 18.58
CA ALA A 135 18.04 -14.43 17.52
C ALA A 135 19.13 -14.79 16.46
N GLY A 136 20.33 -14.25 16.58
CA GLY A 136 21.43 -14.49 15.61
C GLY A 136 21.21 -13.84 14.24
N LEU A 137 20.34 -12.83 14.16
CA LEU A 137 20.00 -12.08 12.95
C LEU A 137 20.93 -10.88 12.72
N VAL A 138 21.56 -10.42 13.80
CA VAL A 138 22.57 -9.37 13.84
C VAL A 138 23.79 -9.91 14.56
N THR A 139 24.98 -9.68 14.01
CA THR A 139 26.27 -10.19 14.54
C THR A 139 27.16 -9.06 15.06
N GLN A 140 26.69 -7.83 15.10
CA GLN A 140 27.43 -6.69 15.68
C GLN A 140 27.74 -6.94 17.15
N GLU A 141 28.97 -6.62 17.55
CA GLU A 141 29.42 -6.80 18.93
C GLU A 141 28.96 -5.69 19.89
N SER A 142 28.56 -4.53 19.35
CA SER A 142 28.12 -3.39 20.15
C SER A 142 26.85 -2.75 19.63
N VAL A 143 26.10 -2.14 20.55
CA VAL A 143 24.89 -1.36 20.22
C VAL A 143 25.24 -0.14 19.38
N GLU A 144 26.40 0.48 19.64
CA GLU A 144 26.86 1.66 18.89
C GLU A 144 27.12 1.31 17.42
N ALA A 145 27.73 0.14 17.15
CA ALA A 145 27.93 -0.33 15.78
C ALA A 145 26.60 -0.65 15.09
N PHE A 146 25.64 -1.22 15.82
CA PHE A 146 24.30 -1.49 15.28
C PHE A 146 23.53 -0.21 14.97
N LYS A 147 23.72 0.86 15.72
CA LYS A 147 23.09 2.18 15.48
C LYS A 147 23.76 2.97 14.36
N ASN A 148 24.94 2.57 13.91
CA ASN A 148 25.68 3.27 12.86
C ASN A 148 25.19 2.87 11.46
N PRO A 149 24.56 3.77 10.68
CA PRO A 149 24.05 3.47 9.36
C PRO A 149 25.14 3.16 8.31
N ASP A 150 26.38 3.56 8.57
CA ASP A 150 27.51 3.31 7.66
C ASP A 150 28.07 1.89 7.80
N VAL A 151 27.82 1.24 8.93
CA VAL A 151 28.31 -0.11 9.23
C VAL A 151 27.24 -1.13 8.86
N ARG A 152 27.23 -1.59 7.62
CA ARG A 152 26.21 -2.54 7.13
C ARG A 152 26.56 -4.00 7.39
N ALA A 153 27.84 -4.35 7.47
CA ALA A 153 28.29 -5.71 7.75
C ALA A 153 27.93 -6.08 9.19
N GLY A 154 27.35 -7.27 9.41
CA GLY A 154 26.88 -7.70 10.72
C GLY A 154 25.49 -7.21 11.12
N GLY A 155 24.87 -6.36 10.31
CA GLY A 155 23.54 -5.83 10.53
C GLY A 155 23.53 -4.48 11.27
N SER A 156 22.73 -3.53 10.80
CA SER A 156 22.61 -2.18 11.41
C SER A 156 21.29 -1.50 11.08
N ILE A 157 20.95 -0.48 11.87
CA ILE A 157 19.86 0.45 11.59
C ILE A 157 20.34 1.45 10.53
N ILE A 158 19.71 1.44 9.35
CA ILE A 158 20.04 2.38 8.27
C ILE A 158 19.14 3.60 8.23
N SER A 159 17.96 3.52 8.84
CA SER A 159 17.02 4.64 8.94
C SER A 159 16.10 4.46 10.13
N SER A 160 15.77 5.55 10.80
CA SER A 160 14.73 5.60 11.81
C SER A 160 13.78 6.76 11.54
N THR A 161 12.48 6.56 11.76
CA THR A 161 11.44 7.57 11.58
C THR A 161 10.44 7.45 12.72
N LYS A 162 10.05 8.58 13.30
CA LYS A 162 9.06 8.67 14.37
C LYS A 162 7.91 9.56 13.95
N VAL A 163 6.70 9.07 14.15
CA VAL A 163 5.47 9.85 13.97
C VAL A 163 4.74 9.89 15.30
N GLY A 164 4.59 11.09 15.86
CA GLY A 164 3.86 11.28 17.12
C GLY A 164 2.34 11.09 16.91
N PRO A 165 1.58 10.72 17.97
CA PRO A 165 0.13 10.49 17.86
C PRO A 165 -0.66 11.70 17.38
N ALA A 166 -0.27 12.91 17.74
CA ALA A 166 -0.90 14.15 17.28
C ALA A 166 -0.75 14.31 15.75
N VAL A 167 0.49 14.11 15.25
CA VAL A 167 0.79 14.19 13.82
C VAL A 167 0.03 13.12 13.04
N ALA A 168 0.00 11.87 13.53
CA ALA A 168 -0.75 10.78 12.91
C ALA A 168 -2.25 11.11 12.83
N LYS A 169 -2.82 11.73 13.86
CA LYS A 169 -4.20 12.18 13.86
C LYS A 169 -4.44 13.27 12.81
N ASP A 170 -3.54 14.25 12.72
CA ASP A 170 -3.65 15.33 11.73
C ASP A 170 -3.53 14.78 10.29
N ILE A 171 -2.61 13.83 10.04
CA ILE A 171 -2.49 13.13 8.75
C ILE A 171 -3.80 12.39 8.42
N THR A 172 -4.38 11.67 9.39
CA THR A 172 -5.63 10.92 9.20
C THR A 172 -6.78 11.86 8.82
N HIS A 173 -6.94 12.95 9.56
CA HIS A 173 -7.97 13.96 9.26
C HIS A 173 -7.74 14.61 7.90
N GLY A 174 -6.50 15.02 7.62
CA GLY A 174 -6.12 15.60 6.33
C GLY A 174 -6.39 14.65 5.16
N ALA A 175 -6.12 13.35 5.33
CA ALA A 175 -6.40 12.32 4.33
C ALA A 175 -7.88 12.25 3.97
N ILE A 176 -8.74 12.16 4.97
CA ILE A 176 -10.21 12.07 4.75
C ILE A 176 -10.72 13.35 4.07
N ILE A 177 -10.31 14.51 4.59
CA ILE A 177 -10.73 15.81 4.05
C ILE A 177 -10.24 15.98 2.60
N SER A 178 -9.01 15.59 2.29
CA SER A 178 -8.46 15.74 0.93
C SER A 178 -9.20 14.89 -0.10
N VAL A 179 -9.57 13.66 0.23
CA VAL A 179 -10.36 12.79 -0.67
C VAL A 179 -11.77 13.34 -0.87
N LEU A 180 -12.44 13.76 0.21
CA LEU A 180 -13.77 14.35 0.12
C LEU A 180 -13.75 15.66 -0.68
N PHE A 181 -12.74 16.50 -0.45
CA PHE A 181 -12.58 17.76 -1.18
C PHE A 181 -12.31 17.49 -2.67
N ALA A 182 -11.47 16.51 -3.01
CA ALA A 182 -11.21 16.13 -4.38
C ALA A 182 -12.50 15.67 -5.09
N LEU A 183 -13.28 14.79 -4.48
CA LEU A 183 -14.56 14.35 -5.04
C LEU A 183 -15.55 15.51 -5.21
N ALA A 184 -15.63 16.42 -4.24
CA ALA A 184 -16.49 17.59 -4.33
C ALA A 184 -16.04 18.56 -5.45
N ALA A 185 -14.75 18.81 -5.57
CA ALA A 185 -14.19 19.66 -6.62
C ALA A 185 -14.46 19.06 -8.02
N ILE A 186 -14.30 17.75 -8.16
CA ILE A 186 -14.58 17.03 -9.40
C ILE A 186 -16.07 17.10 -9.73
N PHE A 187 -16.95 16.89 -8.74
CA PHE A 187 -18.39 17.03 -8.91
C PHE A 187 -18.77 18.42 -9.46
N VAL A 188 -18.25 19.47 -8.83
CA VAL A 188 -18.49 20.86 -9.26
C VAL A 188 -17.95 21.10 -10.66
N TYR A 189 -16.74 20.62 -10.96
CA TYR A 189 -16.15 20.73 -12.29
C TYR A 189 -17.02 20.07 -13.37
N ILE A 190 -17.48 18.85 -13.15
CA ILE A 190 -18.34 18.13 -14.10
C ILE A 190 -19.68 18.85 -14.24
N LEU A 191 -20.26 19.33 -13.13
CA LEU A 191 -21.54 20.05 -13.12
C LEU A 191 -21.46 21.32 -13.96
N VAL A 192 -20.42 22.12 -13.80
CA VAL A 192 -20.20 23.36 -14.57
C VAL A 192 -19.94 23.04 -16.05
N ARG A 193 -19.15 22.00 -16.32
CA ARG A 193 -18.73 21.62 -17.68
C ARG A 193 -19.86 21.04 -18.51
N PHE A 194 -20.68 20.16 -17.93
CA PHE A 194 -21.74 19.43 -18.63
C PHE A 194 -23.16 19.95 -18.33
N ARG A 195 -23.32 20.80 -17.31
CA ARG A 195 -24.59 21.39 -16.91
C ARG A 195 -25.72 20.36 -16.68
N ASN A 196 -25.37 19.17 -16.26
CA ASN A 196 -26.30 18.06 -16.01
C ASN A 196 -26.01 17.43 -14.64
N VAL A 197 -26.90 17.60 -13.70
CA VAL A 197 -26.79 17.13 -12.32
C VAL A 197 -26.72 15.60 -12.25
N ALA A 198 -27.59 14.92 -13.01
CA ALA A 198 -27.63 13.44 -13.00
C ALA A 198 -26.30 12.83 -13.50
N PHE A 199 -25.73 13.41 -14.55
CA PHE A 199 -24.43 13.01 -15.07
C PHE A 199 -23.30 13.27 -14.04
N SER A 200 -23.31 14.44 -13.40
CA SER A 200 -22.30 14.81 -12.41
C SER A 200 -22.34 13.89 -11.18
N VAL A 201 -23.54 13.58 -10.67
CA VAL A 201 -23.71 12.64 -9.57
C VAL A 201 -23.24 11.24 -9.98
N GLY A 202 -23.68 10.75 -11.15
CA GLY A 202 -23.30 9.43 -11.64
C GLY A 202 -21.77 9.26 -11.77
N SER A 203 -21.10 10.25 -12.37
CA SER A 203 -19.65 10.23 -12.52
C SER A 203 -18.93 10.27 -11.16
N THR A 204 -19.39 11.12 -10.23
CA THR A 204 -18.76 11.22 -8.90
C THR A 204 -18.96 9.94 -8.09
N VAL A 205 -20.14 9.32 -8.15
CA VAL A 205 -20.40 8.02 -7.52
C VAL A 205 -19.49 6.95 -8.11
N ALA A 206 -19.31 6.94 -9.43
CA ALA A 206 -18.41 5.98 -10.07
C ALA A 206 -16.95 6.17 -9.62
N LEU A 207 -16.47 7.41 -9.46
CA LEU A 207 -15.13 7.70 -8.91
C LEU A 207 -15.00 7.26 -7.45
N ALA A 208 -16.04 7.45 -6.64
CA ALA A 208 -16.06 6.98 -5.26
C ALA A 208 -16.02 5.44 -5.19
N VAL A 209 -16.68 4.75 -6.11
CA VAL A 209 -16.61 3.28 -6.24
C VAL A 209 -15.20 2.83 -6.61
N ASP A 210 -14.54 3.50 -7.56
CA ASP A 210 -13.16 3.16 -7.95
C ASP A 210 -12.20 3.30 -6.75
N ALA A 211 -12.30 4.38 -5.98
CA ALA A 211 -11.55 4.55 -4.74
C ALA A 211 -11.87 3.44 -3.71
N THR A 212 -13.13 3.06 -3.58
CA THR A 212 -13.58 1.99 -2.69
C THR A 212 -13.00 0.64 -3.08
N ILE A 213 -12.89 0.36 -4.37
CA ILE A 213 -12.27 -0.88 -4.88
C ILE A 213 -10.79 -0.95 -4.47
N VAL A 214 -10.04 0.15 -4.60
CA VAL A 214 -8.64 0.20 -4.18
C VAL A 214 -8.51 -0.06 -2.67
N ILE A 215 -9.30 0.65 -1.86
CA ILE A 215 -9.31 0.46 -0.40
C ILE A 215 -9.70 -0.98 -0.04
N GLY A 216 -10.71 -1.51 -0.70
CA GLY A 216 -11.19 -2.88 -0.50
C GLY A 216 -10.16 -3.93 -0.87
N PHE A 217 -9.39 -3.72 -1.93
CA PHE A 217 -8.28 -4.57 -2.34
C PHE A 217 -7.21 -4.65 -1.24
N PHE A 218 -6.79 -3.51 -0.69
CA PHE A 218 -5.86 -3.46 0.42
C PHE A 218 -6.43 -4.16 1.66
N SER A 219 -7.70 -3.92 2.00
CA SER A 219 -8.36 -4.58 3.13
C SER A 219 -8.49 -6.10 2.97
N LEU A 220 -8.67 -6.58 1.75
CA LEU A 220 -8.85 -8.01 1.49
C LEU A 220 -7.53 -8.78 1.55
N LEU A 221 -6.44 -8.17 1.08
CA LEU A 221 -5.20 -8.88 0.78
C LEU A 221 -4.05 -8.63 1.77
N TRP A 222 -4.15 -7.64 2.68
CA TRP A 222 -3.02 -7.24 3.54
C TRP A 222 -2.44 -8.39 4.40
N ASP A 223 -3.22 -9.41 4.69
CA ASP A 223 -2.84 -10.57 5.50
C ASP A 223 -2.62 -11.85 4.66
N VAL A 224 -2.79 -11.76 3.34
CA VAL A 224 -2.72 -12.91 2.43
C VAL A 224 -1.45 -12.90 1.60
N VAL A 225 -0.98 -11.71 1.23
CA VAL A 225 0.18 -11.56 0.36
C VAL A 225 1.48 -11.47 1.17
N PRO A 226 2.60 -11.98 0.65
CA PRO A 226 3.88 -11.99 1.35
C PRO A 226 4.59 -10.62 1.38
N PHE A 227 3.98 -9.58 0.87
CA PHE A 227 4.48 -8.20 0.89
C PHE A 227 3.50 -7.28 1.58
N SER A 228 3.97 -6.14 2.08
CA SER A 228 3.12 -5.21 2.82
C SER A 228 2.12 -4.49 1.95
N LEU A 229 0.90 -4.52 2.41
CA LEU A 229 -0.17 -3.63 1.99
C LEU A 229 -0.56 -2.68 3.14
N GLU A 230 0.42 -2.20 3.91
CA GLU A 230 0.19 -1.14 4.90
C GLU A 230 -0.19 0.15 4.18
N ILE A 231 -1.21 0.82 4.70
CA ILE A 231 -1.57 2.15 4.24
C ILE A 231 -0.73 3.19 4.99
N ASP A 232 -0.04 4.00 4.24
CA ASP A 232 0.77 5.12 4.70
C ASP A 232 0.31 6.43 4.03
N GLN A 233 1.03 7.52 4.25
CA GLN A 233 0.72 8.80 3.61
C GLN A 233 0.80 8.71 2.07
N THR A 234 1.65 7.85 1.51
CA THR A 234 1.78 7.69 0.05
C THR A 234 0.55 7.03 -0.56
N PHE A 235 -0.16 6.19 0.20
CA PHE A 235 -1.42 5.58 -0.21
C PHE A 235 -2.52 6.62 -0.48
N ILE A 236 -2.54 7.74 0.26
CA ILE A 236 -3.47 8.85 -0.01
C ILE A 236 -3.22 9.41 -1.41
N GLY A 237 -1.95 9.64 -1.74
CA GLY A 237 -1.54 10.08 -3.06
C GLY A 237 -1.95 9.08 -4.16
N ALA A 238 -1.82 7.79 -3.89
CA ALA A 238 -2.26 6.74 -4.82
C ALA A 238 -3.78 6.77 -5.05
N ILE A 239 -4.60 6.90 -4.01
CA ILE A 239 -6.07 7.05 -4.15
C ILE A 239 -6.43 8.28 -4.97
N LEU A 240 -5.83 9.44 -4.66
CA LEU A 240 -6.08 10.67 -5.42
C LEU A 240 -5.66 10.53 -6.88
N THR A 241 -4.59 9.79 -7.15
CA THR A 241 -4.14 9.48 -8.51
C THR A 241 -5.14 8.59 -9.23
N VAL A 242 -5.66 7.53 -8.59
CA VAL A 242 -6.70 6.67 -9.17
C VAL A 242 -7.94 7.48 -9.52
N ILE A 243 -8.39 8.36 -8.61
CA ILE A 243 -9.53 9.25 -8.86
C ILE A 243 -9.23 10.16 -10.06
N GLY A 244 -8.03 10.74 -10.13
CA GLY A 244 -7.61 11.62 -11.22
C GLY A 244 -7.51 10.92 -12.57
N TYR A 245 -7.06 9.67 -12.61
CA TYR A 245 -7.06 8.86 -13.84
C TYR A 245 -8.47 8.45 -14.25
N SER A 246 -9.27 8.00 -13.30
CA SER A 246 -10.61 7.49 -13.56
C SER A 246 -11.55 8.55 -14.15
N ILE A 247 -11.34 9.84 -13.83
CA ILE A 247 -12.13 10.93 -14.42
C ILE A 247 -11.93 11.07 -15.93
N ASN A 248 -10.78 10.64 -16.48
CA ASN A 248 -10.53 10.70 -17.91
C ASN A 248 -11.36 9.68 -18.70
N ASP A 249 -11.77 8.60 -18.05
CA ASP A 249 -12.51 7.50 -18.66
C ASP A 249 -14.04 7.63 -18.49
N LYS A 250 -14.48 8.65 -17.74
CA LYS A 250 -15.91 8.93 -17.46
C LYS A 250 -16.42 10.09 -18.30
#